data_7a4cf8d53cd1047370eaea6ea9140958
#
_entry.id   7a4cf8d53cd1047370eaea6ea9140958
#
_cell.length_a   1.000
_cell.length_b   1.000
_cell.length_c   1.000
_cell.angle_alpha   90.00
_cell.angle_beta   90.00
_cell.angle_gamma   90.00
#
_symmetry.space_group_name_H-M   'P 1'
#
loop_
_entity.id
_entity.type
_entity.pdbx_description
1 polymer ?
#
loop_
_entity_poly.entity_id
_entity_poly.type
_entity_poly.pdbx_seq_one_letter_code
_entity_poly.pdbx_strand_id
1 'polypeptide(L)'
;KKTKNYIYIILLCVFLLLCIVVSASVGSASITPLDSFKLLLDKIPMVNRVVDITDIKEVYKVIIWKVRLPRIMQASLVGGGLAVVGCTFQAIFRNSLADPHILGISSGASLGATLAILSGLSLNFLGIGVTSIFAFMGAILAVLLVYKVGGLGGKMITTNLLLTGTAIGTMLSSFISLLMIYNREEL
;
A
#
# COMPACT_ATOMS: atom_id res chain seq x y z
N LYS A 1 -1.85 33.95 -0.20
CA LYS A 1 -2.29 32.56 -0.51
C LYS A 1 -1.11 31.59 -0.51
N LYS A 2 0.04 31.90 -1.18
CA LYS A 2 1.21 30.98 -1.26
C LYS A 2 1.79 30.62 0.11
N THR A 3 1.94 31.59 1.02
CA THR A 3 2.53 31.37 2.36
C THR A 3 1.69 30.41 3.21
N LYS A 4 0.36 30.47 3.15
CA LYS A 4 -0.51 29.54 3.86
C LYS A 4 -0.31 28.08 3.38
N ASN A 5 -0.11 27.87 2.09
CA ASN A 5 0.10 26.53 1.53
C ASN A 5 1.42 25.91 2.03
N TYR A 6 2.49 26.71 2.15
CA TYR A 6 3.76 26.22 2.72
C TYR A 6 3.63 25.82 4.18
N ILE A 7 2.86 26.57 4.98
CA ILE A 7 2.61 26.23 6.39
C ILE A 7 1.87 24.88 6.49
N TYR A 8 0.86 24.64 5.66
CA TYR A 8 0.15 23.34 5.65
C TYR A 8 1.06 22.18 5.25
N ILE A 9 1.93 22.37 4.25
CA ILE A 9 2.89 21.33 3.83
C ILE A 9 3.88 21.02 4.97
N ILE A 10 4.41 22.05 5.64
CA ILE A 10 5.32 21.86 6.77
C ILE A 10 4.62 21.11 7.91
N LEU A 11 3.38 21.50 8.25
CA LEU A 11 2.60 20.83 9.30
C LEU A 11 2.36 19.35 8.96
N LEU A 12 2.02 19.04 7.69
CA LEU A 12 1.83 17.67 7.23
C LEU A 12 3.14 16.86 7.28
N CYS A 13 4.27 17.46 6.91
CA CYS A 13 5.58 16.81 7.01
C CYS A 13 5.95 16.51 8.48
N VAL A 14 5.72 17.46 9.39
CA VAL A 14 5.95 17.27 10.84
C VAL A 14 5.03 16.17 11.37
N PHE A 15 3.76 16.20 10.98
CA PHE A 15 2.79 15.18 11.38
C PHE A 15 3.21 13.78 10.87
N LEU A 16 3.67 13.68 9.62
CA LEU A 16 4.19 12.42 9.06
C LEU A 16 5.39 11.89 9.86
N LEU A 17 6.34 12.76 10.20
CA LEU A 17 7.50 12.39 11.02
C LEU A 17 7.08 11.89 12.41
N LEU A 18 6.12 12.55 13.04
CA LEU A 18 5.55 12.10 14.32
C LEU A 18 4.89 10.71 14.17
N CYS A 19 4.12 10.49 13.11
CA CYS A 19 3.52 9.19 12.81
C CYS A 19 4.58 8.09 12.64
N ILE A 20 5.69 8.37 11.98
CA ILE A 20 6.81 7.42 11.80
C ILE A 20 7.39 7.03 13.17
N VAL A 21 7.68 8.00 14.03
CA VAL A 21 8.25 7.76 15.37
C VAL A 21 7.29 6.95 16.24
N VAL A 22 6.00 7.34 16.25
CA VAL A 22 4.96 6.61 17.00
C VAL A 22 4.83 5.17 16.48
N SER A 23 4.75 5.00 15.16
CA SER A 23 4.66 3.66 14.54
C SER A 23 5.88 2.80 14.83
N ALA A 24 7.07 3.42 14.91
CA ALA A 24 8.30 2.71 15.30
C ALA A 24 8.27 2.26 16.77
N SER A 25 7.52 2.94 17.63
CA SER A 25 7.42 2.63 19.05
C SER A 25 6.37 1.55 19.35
N VAL A 26 5.27 1.54 18.60
CA VAL A 26 4.13 0.63 18.81
C VAL A 26 4.42 -0.75 18.20
N GLY A 27 4.19 -1.81 18.97
CA GLY A 27 4.34 -3.21 18.50
C GLY A 27 4.47 -4.20 19.64
N SER A 28 4.65 -5.47 19.32
CA SER A 28 4.76 -6.58 20.29
C SER A 28 5.93 -6.43 21.27
N ALA A 29 7.02 -5.77 20.87
CA ALA A 29 8.08 -5.35 21.77
C ALA A 29 7.82 -3.92 22.22
N SER A 30 7.72 -3.68 23.53
CA SER A 30 7.53 -2.36 24.12
C SER A 30 8.84 -1.57 24.05
N ILE A 31 8.99 -0.76 23.01
CA ILE A 31 10.11 0.16 22.82
C ILE A 31 9.58 1.56 23.08
N THR A 32 10.26 2.34 23.94
CA THR A 32 9.80 3.69 24.23
C THR A 32 9.88 4.59 22.99
N PRO A 33 8.99 5.59 22.85
CA PRO A 33 9.09 6.55 21.74
C PRO A 33 10.44 7.27 21.69
N LEU A 34 11.05 7.51 22.85
CA LEU A 34 12.36 8.15 22.96
C LEU A 34 13.48 7.26 22.40
N ASP A 35 13.48 5.95 22.74
CA ASP A 35 14.46 4.99 22.21
C ASP A 35 14.27 4.79 20.72
N SER A 36 13.02 4.71 20.25
CA SER A 36 12.72 4.64 18.82
C SER A 36 13.25 5.86 18.08
N PHE A 37 13.05 7.06 18.62
CA PHE A 37 13.55 8.30 18.04
C PHE A 37 15.10 8.33 18.03
N LYS A 38 15.75 7.97 19.14
CA LYS A 38 17.21 7.86 19.21
C LYS A 38 17.76 6.91 18.15
N LEU A 39 17.17 5.71 18.01
CA LEU A 39 17.58 4.71 17.03
C LEU A 39 17.38 5.15 15.59
N LEU A 40 16.32 5.92 15.29
CA LEU A 40 16.13 6.50 13.96
C LEU A 40 17.18 7.57 13.64
N LEU A 41 17.57 8.37 14.64
CA LEU A 41 18.59 9.42 14.48
C LEU A 41 20.02 8.85 14.39
N ASP A 42 20.32 7.74 15.00
CA ASP A 42 21.65 7.09 15.01
C ASP A 42 22.22 6.84 13.60
N LYS A 43 21.38 6.59 12.61
CA LYS A 43 21.81 6.39 11.21
C LYS A 43 22.02 7.68 10.43
N ILE A 44 21.66 8.82 10.98
CA ILE A 44 21.87 10.12 10.31
C ILE A 44 23.32 10.57 10.52
N PRO A 45 24.11 10.71 9.45
CA PRO A 45 25.47 11.22 9.56
C PRO A 45 25.49 12.58 10.27
N MET A 46 26.43 12.78 11.18
CA MET A 46 26.59 13.95 12.07
C MET A 46 25.70 13.91 13.33
N VAL A 47 24.49 13.37 13.31
CA VAL A 47 23.58 13.29 14.48
C VAL A 47 23.97 12.11 15.38
N ASN A 48 24.46 11.02 14.80
CA ASN A 48 24.94 9.83 15.52
C ASN A 48 26.05 10.12 16.54
N ARG A 49 26.78 11.23 16.41
CA ARG A 49 27.82 11.63 17.38
C ARG A 49 27.27 12.21 18.68
N VAL A 50 26.00 12.62 18.68
CA VAL A 50 25.34 13.30 19.81
C VAL A 50 24.33 12.39 20.49
N VAL A 51 23.86 11.36 19.77
CA VAL A 51 22.83 10.44 20.27
C VAL A 51 23.49 9.25 20.96
N ASP A 52 23.31 9.14 22.26
CA ASP A 52 23.76 7.98 23.02
C ASP A 52 22.70 6.87 22.96
N ILE A 53 23.14 5.71 22.43
CA ILE A 53 22.34 4.49 22.27
C ILE A 53 22.93 3.29 23.04
N THR A 54 23.91 3.54 23.93
CA THR A 54 24.61 2.47 24.69
C THR A 54 23.66 1.70 25.61
N ASP A 55 22.68 2.36 26.18
CA ASP A 55 21.69 1.78 27.08
C ASP A 55 20.57 1.01 26.34
N ILE A 56 20.51 1.10 24.99
CA ILE A 56 19.44 0.50 24.21
C ILE A 56 19.82 -0.94 23.84
N LYS A 57 18.93 -1.88 24.17
CA LYS A 57 19.14 -3.33 23.89
C LYS A 57 19.35 -3.57 22.41
N GLU A 58 20.35 -4.37 22.04
CA GLU A 58 20.63 -4.74 20.64
C GLU A 58 19.41 -5.33 19.91
N VAL A 59 18.57 -6.07 20.63
CA VAL A 59 17.32 -6.63 20.09
C VAL A 59 16.40 -5.50 19.57
N TYR A 60 16.32 -4.36 20.25
CA TYR A 60 15.48 -3.24 19.81
C TYR A 60 16.02 -2.58 18.55
N LYS A 61 17.34 -2.50 18.40
CA LYS A 61 17.98 -2.04 17.15
C LYS A 61 17.58 -2.91 15.97
N VAL A 62 17.66 -4.25 16.14
CA VAL A 62 17.27 -5.20 15.10
C VAL A 62 15.79 -5.08 14.76
N ILE A 63 14.91 -4.99 15.76
CA ILE A 63 13.46 -4.88 15.55
C ILE A 63 13.13 -3.60 14.76
N ILE A 64 13.70 -2.47 15.16
CA ILE A 64 13.41 -1.19 14.47
C ILE A 64 13.94 -1.21 13.05
N TRP A 65 15.19 -1.59 12.83
CA TRP A 65 15.83 -1.49 11.53
C TRP A 65 15.45 -2.59 10.54
N LYS A 66 15.25 -3.82 11.01
CA LYS A 66 14.97 -4.96 10.12
C LYS A 66 13.50 -5.30 10.00
N VAL A 67 12.66 -4.87 10.94
CA VAL A 67 11.24 -5.24 10.95
C VAL A 67 10.34 -4.01 10.82
N ARG A 68 10.46 -3.04 11.74
CA ARG A 68 9.51 -1.92 11.81
C ARG A 68 9.74 -0.90 10.71
N LEU A 69 10.96 -0.44 10.53
CA LEU A 69 11.27 0.61 9.55
C LEU A 69 10.92 0.21 8.11
N PRO A 70 11.27 -0.98 7.61
CA PRO A 70 10.87 -1.40 6.28
C PRO A 70 9.34 -1.40 6.09
N ARG A 71 8.59 -1.85 7.09
CA ARG A 71 7.11 -1.84 7.06
C ARG A 71 6.54 -0.41 7.05
N ILE A 72 7.11 0.48 7.85
CA ILE A 72 6.71 1.90 7.89
C ILE A 72 6.98 2.55 6.54
N MET A 73 8.15 2.30 5.94
CA MET A 73 8.48 2.82 4.60
C MET A 73 7.53 2.29 3.53
N GLN A 74 7.24 1.00 3.54
CA GLN A 74 6.25 0.40 2.63
C GLN A 74 4.88 1.03 2.80
N ALA A 75 4.39 1.16 4.03
CA ALA A 75 3.09 1.79 4.30
C ALA A 75 3.05 3.25 3.83
N SER A 76 4.13 4.00 4.04
CA SER A 76 4.24 5.40 3.58
C SER A 76 4.23 5.52 2.06
N LEU A 77 4.96 4.64 1.37
CA LEU A 77 4.99 4.59 -0.10
C LEU A 77 3.63 4.20 -0.68
N VAL A 78 2.99 3.19 -0.11
CA VAL A 78 1.66 2.75 -0.53
C VAL A 78 0.64 3.87 -0.31
N GLY A 79 0.63 4.49 0.88
CA GLY A 79 -0.28 5.58 1.20
C GLY A 79 -0.07 6.81 0.29
N GLY A 80 1.19 7.17 0.03
CA GLY A 80 1.53 8.23 -0.92
C GLY A 80 1.08 7.91 -2.35
N GLY A 81 1.31 6.67 -2.81
CA GLY A 81 0.85 6.19 -4.10
C GLY A 81 -0.67 6.26 -4.25
N LEU A 82 -1.40 5.76 -3.24
CA LEU A 82 -2.86 5.82 -3.21
C LEU A 82 -3.39 7.26 -3.23
N ALA A 83 -2.74 8.18 -2.52
CA ALA A 83 -3.12 9.60 -2.54
C ALA A 83 -2.98 10.21 -3.93
N VAL A 84 -1.85 9.96 -4.63
CA VAL A 84 -1.62 10.44 -6.00
C VAL A 84 -2.65 9.85 -6.97
N VAL A 85 -2.88 8.54 -6.90
CA VAL A 85 -3.86 7.85 -7.74
C VAL A 85 -5.26 8.39 -7.47
N GLY A 86 -5.66 8.54 -6.19
CA GLY A 86 -6.96 9.10 -5.82
C GLY A 86 -7.18 10.51 -6.38
N CYS A 87 -6.21 11.42 -6.21
CA CYS A 87 -6.28 12.76 -6.79
C CYS A 87 -6.39 12.73 -8.32
N THR A 88 -5.65 11.83 -8.97
CA THR A 88 -5.70 11.67 -10.44
C THR A 88 -7.06 11.19 -10.90
N PHE A 89 -7.66 10.22 -10.22
CA PHE A 89 -9.01 9.73 -10.52
C PHE A 89 -10.06 10.82 -10.37
N GLN A 90 -10.02 11.56 -9.25
CA GLN A 90 -10.95 12.67 -9.03
C GLN A 90 -10.85 13.73 -10.13
N ALA A 91 -9.63 14.02 -10.61
CA ALA A 91 -9.40 14.96 -11.70
C ALA A 91 -9.92 14.42 -13.05
N ILE A 92 -9.62 13.17 -13.40
CA ILE A 92 -10.06 12.54 -14.66
C ILE A 92 -11.59 12.46 -14.73
N PHE A 93 -12.21 11.98 -13.66
CA PHE A 93 -13.66 11.80 -13.60
C PHE A 93 -14.42 13.09 -13.24
N ARG A 94 -13.70 14.17 -12.92
CA ARG A 94 -14.28 15.46 -12.45
C ARG A 94 -15.30 15.23 -11.33
N ASN A 95 -15.03 14.29 -10.46
CA ASN A 95 -15.90 13.88 -9.38
C ASN A 95 -15.05 13.62 -8.13
N SER A 96 -15.32 14.37 -7.07
CA SER A 96 -14.62 14.22 -5.79
C SER A 96 -14.89 12.88 -5.08
N LEU A 97 -15.90 12.14 -5.49
CA LEU A 97 -16.25 10.82 -4.97
C LEU A 97 -15.63 9.66 -5.79
N ALA A 98 -14.86 9.98 -6.84
CA ALA A 98 -14.20 8.97 -7.64
C ALA A 98 -13.09 8.27 -6.82
N ASP A 99 -13.17 6.95 -6.78
CA ASP A 99 -12.24 6.08 -6.05
C ASP A 99 -11.65 5.03 -7.03
N PRO A 100 -10.33 4.82 -7.03
CA PRO A 100 -9.68 3.77 -7.82
C PRO A 100 -10.21 2.36 -7.52
N HIS A 101 -10.69 2.10 -6.31
CA HIS A 101 -11.26 0.80 -5.92
C HIS A 101 -12.49 0.41 -6.76
N ILE A 102 -13.26 1.38 -7.25
CA ILE A 102 -14.48 1.14 -8.02
C ILE A 102 -14.19 0.44 -9.35
N LEU A 103 -12.97 0.57 -9.90
CA LEU A 103 -12.59 -0.11 -11.15
C LEU A 103 -12.20 -1.59 -11.00
N GLY A 104 -12.41 -2.18 -9.83
CA GLY A 104 -12.11 -3.60 -9.61
C GLY A 104 -10.61 -3.96 -9.61
N ILE A 105 -9.74 -2.96 -9.60
CA ILE A 105 -8.26 -3.12 -9.60
C ILE A 105 -7.81 -3.97 -8.42
N SER A 106 -8.32 -3.66 -7.23
CA SER A 106 -7.96 -4.37 -6.01
C SER A 106 -8.44 -5.83 -6.02
N SER A 107 -9.65 -6.10 -6.54
CA SER A 107 -10.16 -7.47 -6.69
C SER A 107 -9.34 -8.26 -7.70
N GLY A 108 -8.93 -7.63 -8.81
CA GLY A 108 -8.04 -8.24 -9.79
C GLY A 108 -6.67 -8.57 -9.20
N ALA A 109 -6.08 -7.62 -8.45
CA ALA A 109 -4.82 -7.83 -7.75
C ALA A 109 -4.92 -8.98 -6.73
N SER A 110 -5.98 -9.00 -5.94
CA SER A 110 -6.22 -10.04 -4.94
C SER A 110 -6.40 -11.41 -5.59
N LEU A 111 -7.12 -11.50 -6.72
CA LEU A 111 -7.24 -12.75 -7.46
C LEU A 111 -5.89 -13.24 -7.97
N GLY A 112 -5.10 -12.37 -8.58
CA GLY A 112 -3.74 -12.70 -9.02
C GLY A 112 -2.86 -13.19 -7.87
N ALA A 113 -2.88 -12.50 -6.73
CA ALA A 113 -2.14 -12.91 -5.53
C ALA A 113 -2.59 -14.29 -5.02
N THR A 114 -3.91 -14.52 -4.94
CA THR A 114 -4.48 -15.80 -4.50
C THR A 114 -4.04 -16.94 -5.42
N LEU A 115 -4.10 -16.75 -6.73
CA LEU A 115 -3.64 -17.75 -7.70
C LEU A 115 -2.15 -18.07 -7.56
N ALA A 116 -1.31 -17.04 -7.30
CA ALA A 116 0.12 -17.25 -7.05
C ALA A 116 0.36 -18.08 -5.79
N ILE A 117 -0.36 -17.80 -4.70
CA ILE A 117 -0.24 -18.55 -3.44
C ILE A 117 -0.67 -20.01 -3.66
N LEU A 118 -1.83 -20.23 -4.26
CA LEU A 118 -2.37 -21.56 -4.53
C LEU A 118 -1.51 -22.37 -5.51
N SER A 119 -0.74 -21.72 -6.38
CA SER A 119 0.18 -22.42 -7.29
C SER A 119 1.44 -22.96 -6.59
N GLY A 120 1.68 -22.61 -5.31
CA GLY A 120 2.87 -23.01 -4.57
C GLY A 120 4.19 -22.46 -5.14
N LEU A 121 4.13 -21.54 -6.10
CA LEU A 121 5.32 -20.97 -6.73
C LEU A 121 6.06 -20.03 -5.78
N SER A 122 7.20 -20.44 -5.29
CA SER A 122 8.07 -19.67 -4.38
C SER A 122 9.26 -19.01 -5.12
N LEU A 123 9.07 -18.57 -6.36
CA LEU A 123 10.12 -17.92 -7.14
C LEU A 123 10.27 -16.46 -6.72
N ASN A 124 11.51 -16.02 -6.52
CA ASN A 124 11.87 -14.61 -6.37
C ASN A 124 12.58 -14.14 -7.65
N PHE A 125 11.95 -13.25 -8.38
CA PHE A 125 12.54 -12.62 -9.56
C PHE A 125 12.99 -11.19 -9.21
N LEU A 126 14.28 -10.93 -9.27
CA LEU A 126 14.88 -9.61 -8.93
C LEU A 126 14.49 -9.09 -7.52
N GLY A 127 14.30 -9.98 -6.54
CA GLY A 127 13.86 -9.59 -5.20
C GLY A 127 12.35 -9.31 -5.08
N ILE A 128 11.58 -9.48 -6.16
CA ILE A 128 10.13 -9.34 -6.18
C ILE A 128 9.52 -10.75 -6.11
N GLY A 129 8.68 -10.98 -5.12
CA GLY A 129 7.98 -12.26 -4.97
C GLY A 129 6.98 -12.48 -6.12
N VAL A 130 6.81 -13.73 -6.55
CA VAL A 130 5.83 -14.12 -7.59
C VAL A 130 4.45 -13.60 -7.30
N THR A 131 4.03 -13.60 -6.03
CA THR A 131 2.73 -13.06 -5.59
C THR A 131 2.53 -11.62 -6.03
N SER A 132 3.56 -10.76 -5.91
CA SER A 132 3.47 -9.37 -6.34
C SER A 132 3.34 -9.22 -7.85
N ILE A 133 4.02 -10.06 -8.61
CA ILE A 133 3.94 -10.06 -10.09
C ILE A 133 2.54 -10.48 -10.53
N PHE A 134 2.02 -11.56 -9.98
CA PHE A 134 0.67 -12.05 -10.28
C PHE A 134 -0.41 -11.07 -9.86
N ALA A 135 -0.25 -10.42 -8.69
CA ALA A 135 -1.15 -9.36 -8.24
C ALA A 135 -1.16 -8.19 -9.24
N PHE A 136 0.00 -7.74 -9.69
CA PHE A 136 0.11 -6.65 -10.67
C PHE A 136 -0.52 -7.04 -12.02
N MET A 137 -0.26 -8.23 -12.52
CA MET A 137 -0.89 -8.75 -13.74
C MET A 137 -2.41 -8.85 -13.60
N GLY A 138 -2.89 -9.36 -12.47
CA GLY A 138 -4.31 -9.45 -12.17
C GLY A 138 -4.99 -8.09 -12.14
N ALA A 139 -4.33 -7.08 -11.56
CA ALA A 139 -4.81 -5.70 -11.57
C ALA A 139 -4.93 -5.15 -13.00
N ILE A 140 -3.91 -5.34 -13.84
CA ILE A 140 -3.94 -4.89 -15.25
C ILE A 140 -5.06 -5.59 -16.01
N LEU A 141 -5.18 -6.91 -15.87
CA LEU A 141 -6.22 -7.68 -16.56
C LEU A 141 -7.62 -7.22 -16.15
N ALA A 142 -7.84 -6.94 -14.86
CA ALA A 142 -9.13 -6.42 -14.39
C ALA A 142 -9.46 -5.07 -15.04
N VAL A 143 -8.50 -4.14 -15.09
CA VAL A 143 -8.69 -2.82 -15.75
C VAL A 143 -9.00 -2.98 -17.22
N LEU A 144 -8.24 -3.81 -17.94
CA LEU A 144 -8.47 -4.06 -19.38
C LEU A 144 -9.86 -4.67 -19.62
N LEU A 145 -10.31 -5.56 -18.74
CA LEU A 145 -11.62 -6.20 -18.82
C LEU A 145 -12.72 -5.18 -18.58
N VAL A 146 -12.58 -4.35 -17.56
CA VAL A 146 -13.53 -3.25 -17.26
C VAL A 146 -13.60 -2.26 -18.42
N TYR A 147 -12.45 -1.88 -18.97
CA TYR A 147 -12.39 -0.97 -20.13
C TYR A 147 -13.06 -1.56 -21.36
N LYS A 148 -12.80 -2.83 -21.67
CA LYS A 148 -13.38 -3.51 -22.82
C LYS A 148 -14.90 -3.68 -22.69
N VAL A 149 -15.36 -4.13 -21.52
CA VAL A 149 -16.81 -4.35 -21.28
C VAL A 149 -17.55 -3.03 -21.14
N GLY A 150 -17.00 -2.06 -20.42
CA GLY A 150 -17.62 -0.74 -20.24
C GLY A 150 -17.71 0.10 -21.53
N GLY A 151 -16.87 -0.22 -22.54
CA GLY A 151 -16.87 0.41 -23.86
C GLY A 151 -17.79 -0.22 -24.90
N LEU A 152 -18.44 -1.35 -24.62
CA LEU A 152 -19.26 -2.08 -25.61
C LEU A 152 -20.46 -1.28 -26.13
N GLY A 153 -20.89 -0.22 -25.45
CA GLY A 153 -21.99 0.67 -25.86
C GLY A 153 -21.60 1.79 -26.84
N GLY A 154 -20.40 1.79 -27.38
CA GLY A 154 -19.93 2.77 -28.39
C GLY A 154 -19.59 4.16 -27.87
N LYS A 155 -20.03 4.53 -26.67
CA LYS A 155 -19.63 5.76 -25.96
C LYS A 155 -19.08 5.39 -24.58
N MET A 156 -17.84 5.75 -24.35
CA MET A 156 -17.19 5.59 -23.05
C MET A 156 -17.72 6.64 -22.08
N ILE A 157 -18.79 6.28 -21.37
CA ILE A 157 -19.37 7.13 -20.35
C ILE A 157 -18.76 6.72 -19.01
N THR A 158 -18.33 7.68 -18.21
CA THR A 158 -17.77 7.47 -16.87
C THR A 158 -18.63 6.55 -16.01
N THR A 159 -19.96 6.72 -16.06
CA THR A 159 -20.92 5.89 -15.31
C THR A 159 -20.85 4.41 -15.71
N ASN A 160 -20.70 4.12 -17.02
CA ASN A 160 -20.59 2.75 -17.50
C ASN A 160 -19.31 2.07 -17.00
N LEU A 161 -18.19 2.80 -16.97
CA LEU A 161 -16.92 2.29 -16.41
C LEU A 161 -17.07 1.99 -14.91
N LEU A 162 -17.69 2.87 -14.15
CA LEU A 162 -17.90 2.69 -12.72
C LEU A 162 -18.82 1.49 -12.43
N LEU A 163 -19.96 1.38 -13.14
CA LEU A 163 -20.89 0.24 -12.99
C LEU A 163 -20.25 -1.09 -13.41
N THR A 164 -19.52 -1.09 -14.52
CA THR A 164 -18.81 -2.29 -15.00
C THR A 164 -17.71 -2.68 -14.01
N GLY A 165 -16.97 -1.70 -13.49
CA GLY A 165 -15.91 -1.93 -12.51
C GLY A 165 -16.44 -2.55 -11.22
N THR A 166 -17.55 -2.02 -10.68
CA THR A 166 -18.18 -2.61 -9.49
C THR A 166 -18.68 -4.02 -9.73
N ALA A 167 -19.34 -4.27 -10.87
CA ALA A 167 -19.85 -5.60 -11.23
C ALA A 167 -18.71 -6.63 -11.39
N ILE A 168 -17.65 -6.27 -12.12
CA ILE A 168 -16.48 -7.13 -12.30
C ILE A 168 -15.75 -7.32 -10.98
N GLY A 169 -15.58 -6.25 -10.20
CA GLY A 169 -14.93 -6.31 -8.88
C GLY A 169 -15.61 -7.25 -7.92
N THR A 170 -16.96 -7.20 -7.83
CA THR A 170 -17.75 -8.12 -7.00
C THR A 170 -17.69 -9.56 -7.51
N MET A 171 -17.73 -9.76 -8.83
CA MET A 171 -17.57 -11.08 -9.44
C MET A 171 -16.21 -11.71 -9.10
N LEU A 172 -15.13 -10.95 -9.26
CA LEU A 172 -13.77 -11.39 -8.91
C LEU A 172 -13.65 -11.71 -7.42
N SER A 173 -14.21 -10.87 -6.55
CA SER A 173 -14.21 -11.09 -5.09
C SER A 173 -14.98 -12.35 -4.69
N SER A 174 -16.09 -12.63 -5.34
CA SER A 174 -16.86 -13.88 -5.13
C SER A 174 -16.04 -15.11 -5.56
N PHE A 175 -15.33 -15.00 -6.67
CA PHE A 175 -14.46 -16.06 -7.15
C PHE A 175 -13.28 -16.33 -6.19
N ILE A 176 -12.67 -15.28 -5.65
CA ILE A 176 -11.63 -15.39 -4.61
C ILE A 176 -12.18 -16.14 -3.39
N SER A 177 -13.37 -15.77 -2.94
CA SER A 177 -14.00 -16.42 -1.78
C SER A 177 -14.24 -17.92 -2.00
N LEU A 178 -14.66 -18.31 -3.20
CA LEU A 178 -14.81 -19.72 -3.57
C LEU A 178 -13.45 -20.45 -3.57
N LEU A 179 -12.40 -19.85 -4.14
CA LEU A 179 -11.07 -20.42 -4.13
C LEU A 179 -10.54 -20.61 -2.70
N MET A 180 -10.73 -19.63 -1.83
CA MET A 180 -10.32 -19.73 -0.42
C MET A 180 -11.06 -20.81 0.37
N ILE A 181 -12.36 -21.00 0.10
CA ILE A 181 -13.13 -22.06 0.75
C ILE A 181 -12.64 -23.43 0.31
N TYR A 182 -12.36 -23.60 -0.99
CA TYR A 182 -11.96 -24.89 -1.55
C TYR A 182 -10.52 -25.29 -1.15
N ASN A 183 -9.64 -24.32 -0.96
CA ASN A 183 -8.22 -24.56 -0.65
C ASN A 183 -7.87 -24.11 0.78
N ARG A 184 -8.73 -24.40 1.75
CA ARG A 184 -8.56 -23.98 3.16
C ARG A 184 -7.27 -24.45 3.82
N GLU A 185 -6.68 -25.52 3.34
CA GLU A 185 -5.47 -26.12 3.93
C GLU A 185 -4.17 -25.49 3.39
N GLU A 186 -4.23 -24.71 2.31
CA GLU A 186 -3.05 -24.12 1.65
C GLU A 186 -2.91 -22.60 1.87
N LEU A 187 -3.91 -21.96 2.49
CA LEU A 187 -3.98 -20.51 2.74
C LEU A 187 -3.91 -20.20 4.24
#